data_7df68b8da6cc22361a0c92a00ca0e795
#
_entry.id   7df68b8da6cc22361a0c92a00ca0e795
#
_cell.length_a   1.000
_cell.length_b   1.000
_cell.length_c   1.000
_cell.angle_alpha   90.00
_cell.angle_beta   90.00
_cell.angle_gamma   90.00
#
_symmetry.space_group_name_H-M   'P 1'
#
loop_
_entity.id
_entity.type
_entity.pdbx_description
1 polymer ?
#
loop_
_entity_poly.entity_id
_entity_poly.type
_entity_poly.pdbx_seq_one_letter_code
_entity_poly.pdbx_strand_id
1 'polypeptide(L)'
;LGTMAHEYLQACQALGPRLRDSQVFGFEMWAKEYRGDLGIALSDVYGMSAFLRDFDLYFCKLFDGARHDSGDPFAWGERLLEHYRTNRVDPLTKTLIFSDGLTIARTIELYNQFRGRCQLAFGIGTNLTNDLGDPPAHEPLQVVIKMTRCNGQPVAKLSDTPGKGMCDDEKY
;
A
#
# COMPACT_ATOMS: atom_id res chain seq x y z
N LEU A 1 -8.55 -11.14 4.12
CA LEU A 1 -8.07 -9.76 4.26
C LEU A 1 -8.27 -9.04 2.94
N GLY A 2 -9.04 -7.96 2.95
CA GLY A 2 -9.25 -7.10 1.79
C GLY A 2 -8.38 -5.84 1.87
N THR A 3 -7.90 -5.37 0.73
CA THR A 3 -7.08 -4.18 0.63
C THR A 3 -7.47 -3.35 -0.57
N MET A 4 -7.19 -2.05 -0.53
CA MET A 4 -7.46 -1.12 -1.62
C MET A 4 -6.60 -1.43 -2.84
N ALA A 5 -7.12 -1.20 -4.04
CA ALA A 5 -6.34 -1.15 -5.27
C ALA A 5 -5.71 0.24 -5.46
N HIS A 6 -4.57 0.32 -6.17
CA HIS A 6 -3.98 1.60 -6.55
C HIS A 6 -4.95 2.44 -7.38
N GLU A 7 -5.63 1.80 -8.33
CA GLU A 7 -6.59 2.42 -9.25
C GLU A 7 -7.75 3.11 -8.49
N TYR A 8 -8.15 2.56 -7.35
CA TYR A 8 -9.16 3.20 -6.49
C TYR A 8 -8.68 4.55 -5.97
N LEU A 9 -7.49 4.59 -5.33
CA LEU A 9 -6.94 5.84 -4.82
C LEU A 9 -6.54 6.82 -5.94
N GLN A 10 -6.10 6.31 -7.10
CA GLN A 10 -5.85 7.13 -8.28
C GLN A 10 -7.18 7.74 -8.80
N ALA A 11 -8.27 6.99 -8.86
CA ALA A 11 -9.58 7.53 -9.22
C ALA A 11 -10.04 8.63 -8.24
N CYS A 12 -9.76 8.49 -6.95
CA CYS A 12 -10.09 9.50 -5.93
C CYS A 12 -9.40 10.86 -6.19
N GLN A 13 -8.29 10.89 -6.94
CA GLN A 13 -7.63 12.15 -7.35
C GLN A 13 -8.52 12.99 -8.27
N ALA A 14 -9.31 12.34 -9.12
CA ALA A 14 -10.23 13.01 -10.05
C ALA A 14 -11.67 13.12 -9.52
N LEU A 15 -12.05 12.30 -8.55
CA LEU A 15 -13.41 12.24 -8.00
C LEU A 15 -13.54 13.03 -6.68
N GLY A 16 -12.46 13.18 -5.95
CA GLY A 16 -12.44 13.91 -4.69
C GLY A 16 -12.59 15.43 -4.88
N PRO A 17 -12.96 16.14 -3.81
CA PRO A 17 -13.20 17.58 -3.89
C PRO A 17 -11.92 18.38 -4.19
N ARG A 18 -10.76 17.88 -3.82
CA ARG A 18 -9.45 18.49 -4.08
C ARG A 18 -8.37 17.40 -4.17
N LEU A 19 -7.44 17.54 -5.10
CA LEU A 19 -6.31 16.63 -5.28
C LEU A 19 -5.52 16.44 -3.98
N ARG A 20 -5.24 17.50 -3.27
CA ARG A 20 -4.50 17.48 -1.99
C ARG A 20 -5.12 16.56 -0.94
N ASP A 21 -6.44 16.46 -0.90
CA ASP A 21 -7.19 15.74 0.13
C ASP A 21 -7.70 14.38 -0.42
N SER A 22 -7.30 14.01 -1.63
CA SER A 22 -7.85 12.83 -2.32
C SER A 22 -7.55 11.51 -1.63
N GLN A 23 -6.43 11.40 -0.90
CA GLN A 23 -6.13 10.20 -0.10
C GLN A 23 -7.06 10.07 1.09
N VAL A 24 -7.26 11.15 1.83
CA VAL A 24 -8.22 11.21 2.95
C VAL A 24 -9.63 10.91 2.46
N PHE A 25 -10.05 11.55 1.36
CA PHE A 25 -11.34 11.26 0.71
C PHE A 25 -11.47 9.77 0.35
N GLY A 26 -10.42 9.16 -0.19
CA GLY A 26 -10.41 7.72 -0.51
C GLY A 26 -10.59 6.85 0.74
N PHE A 27 -9.90 7.14 1.83
CA PHE A 27 -10.05 6.40 3.08
C PHE A 27 -11.46 6.55 3.68
N GLU A 28 -12.02 7.75 3.68
CA GLU A 28 -13.39 8.00 4.15
C GLU A 28 -14.45 7.27 3.32
N MET A 29 -14.33 7.30 1.99
CA MET A 29 -15.27 6.61 1.10
C MET A 29 -15.16 5.09 1.25
N TRP A 30 -13.95 4.55 1.40
CA TRP A 30 -13.74 3.13 1.67
C TRP A 30 -14.41 2.70 2.97
N ALA A 31 -14.15 3.44 4.05
CA ALA A 31 -14.77 3.18 5.35
C ALA A 31 -16.30 3.30 5.32
N LYS A 32 -16.82 4.27 4.59
CA LYS A 32 -18.27 4.46 4.41
C LYS A 32 -18.92 3.29 3.66
N GLU A 33 -18.27 2.79 2.61
CA GLU A 33 -18.77 1.68 1.79
C GLU A 33 -18.70 0.35 2.56
N TYR A 34 -17.55 0.03 3.11
CA TYR A 34 -17.29 -1.29 3.70
C TYR A 34 -17.57 -1.38 5.20
N ARG A 35 -17.89 -0.27 5.87
CA ARG A 35 -18.33 -0.24 7.29
C ARG A 35 -17.37 -0.88 8.28
N GLY A 36 -16.08 -0.90 7.99
CA GLY A 36 -15.03 -1.51 8.79
C GLY A 36 -14.52 -2.84 8.24
N ASP A 37 -15.24 -3.46 7.29
CA ASP A 37 -14.70 -4.59 6.54
C ASP A 37 -13.61 -4.16 5.56
N LEU A 38 -12.78 -5.11 5.10
CA LEU A 38 -11.68 -4.88 4.15
C LEU A 38 -10.71 -3.77 4.61
N GLY A 39 -10.45 -3.71 5.90
CA GLY A 39 -9.81 -2.60 6.61
C GLY A 39 -8.30 -2.48 6.42
N ILE A 40 -7.75 -2.76 5.24
CA ILE A 40 -6.30 -2.63 4.95
C ILE A 40 -6.05 -1.46 4.01
N ALA A 41 -5.44 -0.39 4.53
CA ALA A 41 -5.10 0.79 3.75
C ALA A 41 -3.84 0.57 2.90
N LEU A 42 -3.86 1.04 1.65
CA LEU A 42 -2.71 1.01 0.75
C LEU A 42 -1.85 2.27 0.95
N SER A 43 -0.53 2.10 1.12
CA SER A 43 0.33 3.16 1.62
C SER A 43 1.18 3.90 0.57
N ASP A 44 1.25 3.41 -0.69
CA ASP A 44 2.29 3.83 -1.62
C ASP A 44 1.82 4.59 -2.87
N VAL A 45 0.54 4.97 -2.97
CA VAL A 45 0.06 5.76 -4.11
C VAL A 45 0.70 7.14 -4.12
N TYR A 46 0.81 7.77 -2.96
CA TYR A 46 1.45 9.09 -2.76
C TYR A 46 2.79 9.01 -2.03
N GLY A 47 3.27 7.79 -1.76
CA GLY A 47 4.45 7.51 -0.96
C GLY A 47 4.19 7.53 0.55
N MET A 48 5.06 6.86 1.30
CA MET A 48 4.91 6.61 2.74
C MET A 48 4.78 7.89 3.58
N SER A 49 5.48 8.96 3.22
CA SER A 49 5.44 10.21 3.99
C SER A 49 4.08 10.91 3.89
N ALA A 50 3.47 10.91 2.70
CA ALA A 50 2.12 11.43 2.51
C ALA A 50 1.08 10.53 3.17
N PHE A 51 1.27 9.21 3.08
CA PHE A 51 0.40 8.25 3.76
C PHE A 51 0.36 8.51 5.26
N LEU A 52 1.49 8.59 5.95
CA LEU A 52 1.54 8.81 7.40
C LEU A 52 0.98 10.16 7.82
N ARG A 53 1.11 11.21 6.99
CA ARG A 53 0.49 12.52 7.25
C ARG A 53 -1.04 12.42 7.25
N ASP A 54 -1.61 11.66 6.32
CA ASP A 54 -3.04 11.60 6.06
C ASP A 54 -3.73 10.47 6.85
N PHE A 55 -2.97 9.44 7.25
CA PHE A 55 -3.43 8.31 8.05
C PHE A 55 -3.35 8.65 9.55
N ASP A 56 -4.18 9.58 9.96
CA ASP A 56 -4.21 10.14 11.31
C ASP A 56 -4.76 9.17 12.38
N LEU A 57 -4.95 9.66 13.59
CA LEU A 57 -5.51 8.89 14.70
C LEU A 57 -6.86 8.24 14.36
N TYR A 58 -7.73 8.93 13.60
CA TYR A 58 -9.03 8.40 13.22
C TYR A 58 -8.89 7.16 12.35
N PHE A 59 -8.09 7.25 11.29
CA PHE A 59 -7.84 6.12 10.40
C PHE A 59 -7.00 5.03 11.05
N CYS A 60 -6.02 5.38 11.89
CA CYS A 60 -5.28 4.41 12.68
C CYS A 60 -6.17 3.55 13.57
N LYS A 61 -7.26 4.11 14.11
CA LYS A 61 -8.24 3.35 14.89
C LYS A 61 -9.20 2.56 14.02
N LEU A 62 -9.66 3.15 12.92
CA LEU A 62 -10.71 2.61 12.07
C LEU A 62 -10.23 1.41 11.24
N PHE A 63 -9.04 1.51 10.63
CA PHE A 63 -8.50 0.48 9.76
C PHE A 63 -7.80 -0.63 10.57
N ASP A 64 -7.90 -1.87 10.08
CA ASP A 64 -7.23 -3.04 10.68
C ASP A 64 -5.73 -3.03 10.47
N GLY A 65 -5.24 -2.30 9.46
CA GLY A 65 -3.84 -2.24 9.15
C GLY A 65 -3.52 -1.51 7.84
N ALA A 66 -2.30 -1.74 7.33
CA ALA A 66 -1.86 -1.18 6.07
C ALA A 66 -1.02 -2.18 5.26
N ARG A 67 -0.93 -1.92 3.93
CA ARG A 67 -0.19 -2.71 2.96
C ARG A 67 1.03 -1.97 2.43
N HIS A 68 2.17 -2.63 2.53
CA HIS A 68 3.40 -2.31 1.82
C HIS A 68 3.37 -2.85 0.39
N ASP A 69 3.63 -2.01 -0.60
CA ASP A 69 3.67 -2.40 -2.02
C ASP A 69 4.81 -1.73 -2.81
N SER A 70 5.69 -0.99 -2.15
CA SER A 70 6.93 -0.45 -2.69
C SER A 70 7.88 0.06 -1.61
N GLY A 71 9.16 0.26 -1.96
CA GLY A 71 10.20 0.71 -1.05
C GLY A 71 10.79 -0.39 -0.16
N ASP A 72 11.58 0.00 0.83
CA ASP A 72 12.17 -0.95 1.79
C ASP A 72 11.11 -1.41 2.80
N PRO A 73 10.77 -2.71 2.83
CA PRO A 73 9.73 -3.23 3.72
C PRO A 73 10.10 -3.14 5.20
N PHE A 74 11.38 -3.20 5.57
CA PHE A 74 11.80 -3.07 6.97
C PHE A 74 11.62 -1.65 7.46
N ALA A 75 12.13 -0.68 6.70
CA ALA A 75 11.97 0.74 7.03
C ALA A 75 10.49 1.15 7.06
N TRP A 76 9.68 0.64 6.12
CA TRP A 76 8.24 0.87 6.09
C TRP A 76 7.55 0.34 7.35
N GLY A 77 7.83 -0.91 7.73
CA GLY A 77 7.23 -1.54 8.91
C GLY A 77 7.59 -0.80 10.20
N GLU A 78 8.86 -0.43 10.40
CA GLU A 78 9.29 0.34 11.58
C GLU A 78 8.60 1.71 11.66
N ARG A 79 8.52 2.44 10.53
CA ARG A 79 7.83 3.74 10.47
C ARG A 79 6.35 3.62 10.80
N LEU A 80 5.68 2.57 10.31
CA LEU A 80 4.26 2.36 10.58
C LEU A 80 4.01 1.98 12.04
N LEU A 81 4.83 1.11 12.63
CA LEU A 81 4.72 0.77 14.05
C LEU A 81 4.93 2.00 14.95
N GLU A 82 5.91 2.84 14.61
CA GLU A 82 6.14 4.09 15.35
C GLU A 82 4.98 5.07 15.19
N HIS A 83 4.39 5.14 14.00
CA HIS A 83 3.22 5.96 13.73
C HIS A 83 2.00 5.54 14.60
N TYR A 84 1.73 4.23 14.71
CA TYR A 84 0.68 3.73 15.61
C TYR A 84 0.95 4.12 17.07
N ARG A 85 2.19 3.96 17.57
CA ARG A 85 2.56 4.35 18.94
C ARG A 85 2.37 5.84 19.18
N THR A 86 2.83 6.68 18.26
CA THR A 86 2.68 8.15 18.32
C THR A 86 1.20 8.53 18.37
N ASN A 87 0.35 7.82 17.65
CA ASN A 87 -1.10 7.98 17.67
C ASN A 87 -1.79 7.25 18.84
N ARG A 88 -1.04 6.64 19.78
CA ARG A 88 -1.57 5.92 20.94
C ARG A 88 -2.50 4.76 20.55
N VAL A 89 -2.19 4.10 19.45
CA VAL A 89 -2.84 2.87 18.99
C VAL A 89 -1.88 1.71 19.23
N ASP A 90 -2.39 0.64 19.89
CA ASP A 90 -1.57 -0.55 20.13
C ASP A 90 -1.28 -1.28 18.82
N PRO A 91 0.01 -1.36 18.39
CA PRO A 91 0.37 -2.06 17.17
C PRO A 91 0.02 -3.55 17.16
N LEU A 92 -0.10 -4.20 18.33
CA LEU A 92 -0.50 -5.62 18.43
C LEU A 92 -1.92 -5.87 17.88
N THR A 93 -2.74 -4.83 17.81
CA THR A 93 -4.10 -4.90 17.24
C THR A 93 -4.12 -4.66 15.73
N LYS A 94 -2.97 -4.36 15.11
CA LYS A 94 -2.86 -3.94 13.72
C LYS A 94 -2.13 -4.95 12.86
N THR A 95 -2.57 -5.08 11.61
CA THR A 95 -1.99 -5.99 10.63
C THR A 95 -1.09 -5.23 9.66
N LEU A 96 0.16 -5.63 9.56
CA LEU A 96 1.07 -5.22 8.50
C LEU A 96 1.04 -6.25 7.39
N ILE A 97 0.68 -5.82 6.17
CA ILE A 97 0.71 -6.68 4.99
C ILE A 97 1.89 -6.28 4.11
N PHE A 98 2.75 -7.24 3.81
CA PHE A 98 3.86 -7.08 2.87
C PHE A 98 3.53 -7.79 1.56
N SER A 99 3.63 -7.10 0.42
CA SER A 99 3.21 -7.67 -0.88
C SER A 99 4.07 -7.26 -2.09
N ASP A 100 5.22 -6.61 -1.89
CA ASP A 100 6.11 -6.24 -2.98
C ASP A 100 7.31 -7.19 -3.09
N GLY A 101 7.41 -7.90 -4.22
CA GLY A 101 8.59 -8.68 -4.61
C GLY A 101 9.03 -9.77 -3.64
N LEU A 102 8.12 -10.30 -2.81
CA LEU A 102 8.47 -11.26 -1.77
C LEU A 102 8.89 -12.60 -2.35
N THR A 103 9.98 -13.12 -1.77
CA THR A 103 10.35 -14.55 -1.81
C THR A 103 10.03 -15.19 -0.46
N ILE A 104 10.06 -16.52 -0.38
CA ILE A 104 9.89 -17.25 0.90
C ILE A 104 10.96 -16.84 1.90
N ALA A 105 12.22 -16.72 1.47
CA ALA A 105 13.32 -16.29 2.33
C ALA A 105 13.07 -14.88 2.90
N ARG A 106 12.71 -13.92 2.05
CA ARG A 106 12.41 -12.54 2.47
C ARG A 106 11.21 -12.46 3.41
N THR A 107 10.21 -13.31 3.20
CA THR A 107 9.05 -13.44 4.09
C THR A 107 9.45 -13.89 5.49
N ILE A 108 10.37 -14.88 5.58
CA ILE A 108 10.88 -15.37 6.88
C ILE A 108 11.67 -14.26 7.61
N GLU A 109 12.49 -13.48 6.90
CA GLU A 109 13.22 -12.35 7.48
C GLU A 109 12.26 -11.32 8.08
N LEU A 110 11.25 -10.91 7.30
CA LEU A 110 10.22 -9.96 7.76
C LEU A 110 9.41 -10.51 8.93
N TYR A 111 9.02 -11.78 8.88
CA TYR A 111 8.34 -12.43 9.99
C TYR A 111 9.19 -12.39 11.27
N ASN A 112 10.47 -12.73 11.18
CA ASN A 112 11.36 -12.71 12.34
C ASN A 112 11.56 -11.29 12.92
N GLN A 113 11.60 -10.27 12.07
CA GLN A 113 11.72 -8.87 12.48
C GLN A 113 10.49 -8.35 13.23
N PHE A 114 9.29 -8.71 12.75
CA PHE A 114 8.04 -8.07 13.21
C PHE A 114 7.15 -8.97 14.08
N ARG A 115 7.41 -10.29 14.17
CA ARG A 115 6.62 -11.19 15.02
C ARG A 115 6.57 -10.72 16.47
N GLY A 116 5.38 -10.82 17.08
CA GLY A 116 5.16 -10.38 18.45
C GLY A 116 5.09 -8.85 18.63
N ARG A 117 5.18 -8.08 17.55
CA ARG A 117 5.09 -6.62 17.57
C ARG A 117 3.81 -6.09 16.89
N CYS A 118 3.23 -6.89 16.01
CA CYS A 118 1.98 -6.65 15.29
C CYS A 118 1.44 -7.96 14.73
N GLN A 119 0.28 -7.92 14.07
CA GLN A 119 -0.22 -9.01 13.24
C GLN A 119 0.45 -8.92 11.85
N LEU A 120 0.71 -10.06 11.21
CA LEU A 120 1.44 -10.12 9.95
C LEU A 120 0.67 -10.91 8.90
N ALA A 121 0.70 -10.41 7.67
CA ALA A 121 0.27 -11.14 6.49
C ALA A 121 1.23 -10.85 5.32
N PHE A 122 1.35 -11.82 4.40
CA PHE A 122 2.30 -11.75 3.29
C PHE A 122 1.62 -12.16 1.99
N GLY A 123 1.83 -11.35 0.94
CA GLY A 123 1.42 -11.66 -0.42
C GLY A 123 2.63 -12.02 -1.26
N ILE A 124 2.77 -13.29 -1.61
CA ILE A 124 3.81 -13.77 -2.52
C ILE A 124 3.14 -14.07 -3.86
N GLY A 125 3.48 -13.28 -4.87
CA GLY A 125 2.96 -13.42 -6.22
C GLY A 125 3.86 -14.30 -7.10
N THR A 126 4.53 -13.68 -8.07
CA THR A 126 5.40 -14.32 -9.08
C THR A 126 6.35 -15.36 -8.50
N ASN A 127 7.04 -15.03 -7.41
CA ASN A 127 8.01 -15.90 -6.77
C ASN A 127 7.43 -17.15 -6.08
N LEU A 128 6.11 -17.35 -6.12
CA LEU A 128 5.45 -18.55 -5.64
C LEU A 128 4.64 -19.22 -6.75
N THR A 129 4.00 -18.43 -7.63
CA THR A 129 3.05 -18.95 -8.61
C THR A 129 3.63 -19.08 -10.01
N ASN A 130 4.74 -18.43 -10.30
CA ASN A 130 5.39 -18.40 -11.60
C ASN A 130 6.94 -18.39 -11.50
N ASP A 131 7.46 -19.08 -10.50
CA ASP A 131 8.89 -19.35 -10.29
C ASP A 131 9.24 -20.70 -10.95
N LEU A 132 9.25 -20.71 -12.30
CA LEU A 132 9.38 -21.93 -13.12
C LEU A 132 10.80 -22.17 -13.60
N GLY A 133 11.77 -21.34 -13.24
CA GLY A 133 13.17 -21.46 -13.64
C GLY A 133 13.86 -20.10 -13.87
N ASP A 134 15.09 -20.15 -14.41
CA ASP A 134 15.93 -18.96 -14.56
C ASP A 134 15.71 -18.23 -15.89
N PRO A 135 15.82 -16.88 -15.88
CA PRO A 135 15.88 -16.09 -17.11
C PRO A 135 17.07 -16.51 -18.01
N PRO A 136 16.94 -16.38 -19.38
CA PRO A 136 15.78 -15.85 -20.09
C PRO A 136 14.74 -16.90 -20.50
N ALA A 137 14.95 -18.18 -20.21
CA ALA A 137 14.10 -19.26 -20.72
C ALA A 137 12.71 -19.28 -20.04
N HIS A 138 12.62 -18.81 -18.80
CA HIS A 138 11.40 -18.82 -17.99
C HIS A 138 11.15 -17.45 -17.31
N GLU A 139 11.32 -16.36 -18.06
CA GLU A 139 11.05 -15.03 -17.55
C GLU A 139 9.53 -14.83 -17.35
N PRO A 140 9.07 -14.49 -16.13
CA PRO A 140 7.66 -14.22 -15.89
C PRO A 140 7.16 -13.04 -16.70
N LEU A 141 5.96 -13.16 -17.27
CA LEU A 141 5.32 -12.04 -17.95
C LEU A 141 5.03 -10.90 -16.95
N GLN A 142 5.65 -9.75 -17.20
CA GLN A 142 5.46 -8.56 -16.38
C GLN A 142 4.27 -7.76 -16.92
N VAL A 143 3.12 -7.92 -16.29
CA VAL A 143 1.91 -7.17 -16.64
C VAL A 143 1.51 -6.29 -15.46
N VAL A 144 1.87 -5.00 -15.54
CA VAL A 144 1.47 -4.00 -14.56
C VAL A 144 0.61 -2.95 -15.27
N ILE A 145 -0.64 -2.84 -14.85
CA ILE A 145 -1.59 -1.86 -15.38
C ILE A 145 -1.91 -0.85 -14.28
N LYS A 146 -1.79 0.44 -14.58
CA LYS A 146 -2.16 1.53 -13.68
C LYS A 146 -3.04 2.53 -14.41
N MET A 147 -3.91 3.19 -13.67
CA MET A 147 -4.74 4.25 -14.19
C MET A 147 -3.89 5.51 -14.38
N THR A 148 -3.94 6.13 -15.56
CA THR A 148 -3.27 7.41 -15.84
C THR A 148 -4.25 8.55 -16.06
N ARG A 149 -5.54 8.23 -16.32
CA ARG A 149 -6.62 9.21 -16.44
C ARG A 149 -7.92 8.70 -15.85
N CYS A 150 -8.66 9.58 -15.19
CA CYS A 150 -10.01 9.34 -14.70
C CYS A 150 -10.90 10.56 -15.03
N ASN A 151 -12.05 10.35 -15.64
CA ASN A 151 -12.97 11.44 -16.09
C ASN A 151 -12.26 12.53 -16.91
N GLY A 152 -11.28 12.15 -17.76
CA GLY A 152 -10.51 13.08 -18.58
C GLY A 152 -9.40 13.84 -17.83
N GLN A 153 -9.30 13.71 -16.52
CA GLN A 153 -8.23 14.31 -15.72
C GLN A 153 -7.05 13.34 -15.54
N PRO A 154 -5.80 13.82 -15.53
CA PRO A 154 -4.65 12.99 -15.19
C PRO A 154 -4.76 12.51 -13.75
N VAL A 155 -4.22 11.32 -13.48
CA VAL A 155 -4.06 10.74 -12.15
C VAL A 155 -2.72 10.03 -12.06
N ALA A 156 -2.12 9.98 -10.88
CA ALA A 156 -0.77 9.49 -10.72
C ALA A 156 -0.64 8.45 -9.58
N LYS A 157 0.34 7.56 -9.74
CA LYS A 157 0.94 6.79 -8.66
C LYS A 157 2.39 7.23 -8.51
N LEU A 158 2.81 7.71 -7.34
CA LEU A 158 4.18 8.18 -7.09
C LEU A 158 5.12 7.02 -6.74
N SER A 159 4.69 6.11 -5.87
CA SER A 159 5.49 4.98 -5.37
C SER A 159 6.66 5.40 -4.45
N ASP A 160 7.07 4.52 -3.54
CA ASP A 160 8.28 4.70 -2.72
C ASP A 160 9.53 4.10 -3.39
N THR A 161 9.37 3.41 -4.52
CA THR A 161 10.49 2.89 -5.31
C THR A 161 10.77 3.83 -6.49
N PRO A 162 11.99 4.38 -6.64
CA PRO A 162 12.36 5.18 -7.78
C PRO A 162 12.08 4.46 -9.12
N GLY A 163 11.47 5.17 -10.07
CA GLY A 163 11.12 4.65 -11.39
C GLY A 163 9.85 3.80 -11.46
N LYS A 164 9.19 3.50 -10.34
CA LYS A 164 7.87 2.84 -10.31
C LYS A 164 6.68 3.82 -10.35
N GLY A 165 6.94 5.12 -10.44
CA GLY A 165 5.89 6.13 -10.59
C GLY A 165 5.23 6.04 -11.96
N MET A 166 3.94 6.34 -12.05
CA MET A 166 3.18 6.40 -13.31
C MET A 166 2.32 7.66 -13.33
N CYS A 167 2.53 8.49 -14.35
CA CYS A 167 1.73 9.67 -14.67
C CYS A 167 1.93 10.00 -16.15
N ASP A 168 0.86 10.37 -16.86
CA ASP A 168 0.92 10.82 -18.26
C ASP A 168 1.20 12.31 -18.41
N ASP A 169 1.12 13.06 -17.33
CA ASP A 169 1.28 14.52 -17.35
C ASP A 169 2.41 14.95 -16.41
N GLU A 170 3.52 15.41 -16.99
CA GLU A 170 4.71 15.85 -16.23
C GLU A 170 4.45 17.06 -15.33
N LYS A 171 3.34 17.78 -15.54
CA LYS A 171 2.97 18.97 -14.74
C LYS A 171 2.01 18.63 -13.60
N TYR A 172 1.50 17.43 -13.56
CA TYR A 172 0.59 16.93 -12.54
C TYR A 172 1.35 16.46 -11.31
#